data_ed8e0ff8bbbce7b54e6ffab77650ab50
#
_entry.id   ed8e0ff8bbbce7b54e6ffab77650ab50
#
_cell.length_a   1.000
_cell.length_b   1.000
_cell.length_c   1.000
_cell.angle_alpha   90.00
_cell.angle_beta   90.00
_cell.angle_gamma   90.00
#
_symmetry.space_group_name_H-M   'P 1'
#
loop_
_entity.id
_entity.type
_entity.pdbx_description
1 polymer ?
#
loop_
_entity_poly.entity_id
_entity_poly.type
_entity_poly.pdbx_seq_one_letter_code
_entity_poly.pdbx_strand_id
1 'polypeptide(L)'
;MYKIISDTSCDLSKEEVKELGIEYVPFKISIDGVEYEDDDNLNMEEYLDKMEKTENAIKTACPSPYDYLKIIEENSDKDLYILTISSKLSGSYNSAKIAEQEAREKFKDIKIHVIDTKAASAGHTRVVLKLLDLVKDKSFEEVVPAIESEVNNSTTMFVLESMKNLIKNGRIKKSASDKFNKEVLYRFKDKTKTKEFYEIQEQIF
;
A
#
# COMPACT_ATOMS: atom_id res chain seq x y z
N MET A 1 -0.29 -15.48 19.38
CA MET A 1 0.92 -15.15 18.56
C MET A 1 0.41 -14.56 17.24
N TYR A 2 1.02 -13.52 16.68
CA TYR A 2 0.53 -12.86 15.46
C TYR A 2 1.61 -12.83 14.37
N LYS A 3 1.18 -12.58 13.13
CA LYS A 3 2.03 -12.28 11.97
C LYS A 3 1.42 -11.10 11.20
N ILE A 4 2.26 -10.13 10.88
CA ILE A 4 1.91 -9.00 10.02
C ILE A 4 2.52 -9.22 8.65
N ILE A 5 1.70 -9.10 7.63
CA ILE A 5 2.05 -9.23 6.21
C ILE A 5 1.70 -7.89 5.56
N SER A 6 2.59 -7.34 4.76
CA SER A 6 2.36 -6.06 4.05
C SER A 6 2.82 -6.17 2.61
N ASP A 7 2.17 -5.49 1.69
CA ASP A 7 2.79 -5.25 0.40
C ASP A 7 3.90 -4.17 0.50
N THR A 8 4.77 -4.11 -0.48
CA THR A 8 5.95 -3.22 -0.46
C THR A 8 5.64 -1.74 -0.74
N SER A 9 4.39 -1.31 -0.61
CA SER A 9 4.04 0.11 -0.58
C SER A 9 4.27 0.77 0.78
N CYS A 10 4.79 0.03 1.76
CA CYS A 10 5.21 0.50 3.08
C CYS A 10 6.66 0.97 3.03
N ASP A 11 6.98 2.11 3.65
CA ASP A 11 8.32 2.74 3.60
C ASP A 11 9.26 2.30 4.73
N LEU A 12 8.96 1.20 5.45
CA LEU A 12 9.89 0.66 6.43
C LEU A 12 11.13 0.09 5.72
N SER A 13 12.30 0.36 6.28
CA SER A 13 13.55 -0.22 5.80
C SER A 13 13.58 -1.74 5.97
N LYS A 14 14.45 -2.42 5.23
CA LYS A 14 14.64 -3.88 5.33
C LYS A 14 15.00 -4.31 6.76
N GLU A 15 15.80 -3.52 7.44
CA GLU A 15 16.21 -3.72 8.82
C GLU A 15 15.01 -3.64 9.76
N GLU A 16 14.19 -2.59 9.63
CA GLU A 16 12.98 -2.40 10.44
C GLU A 16 11.96 -3.51 10.20
N VAL A 17 11.73 -3.90 8.94
CA VAL A 17 10.82 -5.00 8.59
C VAL A 17 11.23 -6.30 9.28
N LYS A 18 12.54 -6.60 9.27
CA LYS A 18 13.10 -7.80 9.92
C LYS A 18 12.99 -7.73 11.44
N GLU A 19 13.34 -6.58 12.04
CA GLU A 19 13.27 -6.38 13.49
C GLU A 19 11.83 -6.46 14.02
N LEU A 20 10.88 -5.93 13.25
CA LEU A 20 9.45 -5.93 13.58
C LEU A 20 8.74 -7.25 13.22
N GLY A 21 9.43 -8.20 12.59
CA GLY A 21 8.88 -9.50 12.20
C GLY A 21 7.78 -9.43 11.14
N ILE A 22 7.76 -8.33 10.37
CA ILE A 22 6.84 -8.13 9.25
C ILE A 22 7.32 -8.96 8.06
N GLU A 23 6.41 -9.41 7.22
CA GLU A 23 6.73 -10.08 5.97
C GLU A 23 6.17 -9.30 4.79
N TYR A 24 7.03 -8.98 3.83
CA TYR A 24 6.64 -8.25 2.63
C TYR A 24 6.23 -9.19 1.50
N VAL A 25 5.19 -8.75 0.78
CA VAL A 25 4.77 -9.34 -0.50
C VAL A 25 5.12 -8.33 -1.60
N PRO A 26 6.12 -8.62 -2.44
CA PRO A 26 6.69 -7.62 -3.33
C PRO A 26 5.77 -7.28 -4.51
N PHE A 27 5.77 -6.00 -4.89
CA PHE A 27 5.29 -5.56 -6.20
C PHE A 27 6.27 -5.97 -7.30
N LYS A 28 5.74 -6.22 -8.49
CA LYS A 28 6.55 -6.38 -9.70
C LYS A 28 6.52 -5.08 -10.49
N ILE A 29 7.68 -4.70 -11.02
CA ILE A 29 7.87 -3.46 -11.75
C ILE A 29 8.49 -3.81 -13.10
N SER A 30 7.94 -3.26 -14.18
CA SER A 30 8.47 -3.45 -15.54
C SER A 30 8.87 -2.11 -16.15
N ILE A 31 10.14 -2.02 -16.55
CA ILE A 31 10.72 -0.87 -17.24
C ILE A 31 11.30 -1.37 -18.56
N ASP A 32 10.77 -0.89 -19.69
CA ASP A 32 11.23 -1.25 -21.04
C ASP A 32 11.33 -2.76 -21.31
N GLY A 33 10.38 -3.53 -20.70
CA GLY A 33 10.31 -4.98 -20.83
C GLY A 33 11.21 -5.77 -19.89
N VAL A 34 11.99 -5.09 -19.03
CA VAL A 34 12.73 -5.73 -17.94
C VAL A 34 11.88 -5.74 -16.69
N GLU A 35 11.73 -6.91 -16.07
CA GLU A 35 10.97 -7.08 -14.84
C GLU A 35 11.89 -7.05 -13.61
N TYR A 36 11.43 -6.35 -12.56
CA TYR A 36 12.05 -6.23 -11.25
C TYR A 36 11.02 -6.65 -10.21
N GLU A 37 11.46 -7.31 -9.15
CA GLU A 37 10.70 -7.44 -7.91
C GLU A 37 11.18 -6.41 -6.91
N ASP A 38 10.24 -5.79 -6.20
CA ASP A 38 10.53 -4.83 -5.14
C ASP A 38 10.88 -5.59 -3.84
N ASP A 39 11.97 -6.34 -3.91
CA ASP A 39 12.46 -7.21 -2.84
C ASP A 39 13.91 -6.88 -2.45
N ASP A 40 14.50 -7.72 -1.60
CA ASP A 40 15.87 -7.55 -1.11
C ASP A 40 16.95 -7.70 -2.20
N ASN A 41 16.62 -8.30 -3.33
CA ASN A 41 17.54 -8.52 -4.44
C ASN A 41 17.55 -7.37 -5.45
N LEU A 42 16.65 -6.38 -5.30
CA LEU A 42 16.56 -5.26 -6.22
C LEU A 42 17.85 -4.42 -6.19
N ASN A 43 18.54 -4.38 -7.33
CA ASN A 43 19.65 -3.45 -7.53
C ASN A 43 19.10 -2.03 -7.71
N MET A 44 19.07 -1.26 -6.64
CA MET A 44 18.46 0.06 -6.60
C MET A 44 19.16 1.05 -7.55
N GLU A 45 20.48 0.97 -7.71
CA GLU A 45 21.25 1.86 -8.60
C GLU A 45 20.87 1.62 -10.07
N GLU A 46 20.85 0.36 -10.51
CA GLU A 46 20.45 0.01 -11.87
C GLU A 46 18.97 0.36 -12.12
N TYR A 47 18.11 0.11 -11.16
CA TYR A 47 16.69 0.41 -11.23
C TYR A 47 16.42 1.91 -11.39
N LEU A 48 17.05 2.75 -10.58
CA LEU A 48 16.88 4.20 -10.65
C LEU A 48 17.46 4.77 -11.96
N ASP A 49 18.61 4.29 -12.41
CA ASP A 49 19.20 4.68 -13.68
C ASP A 49 18.26 4.39 -14.87
N LYS A 50 17.63 3.22 -14.87
CA LYS A 50 16.64 2.87 -15.90
C LYS A 50 15.35 3.68 -15.78
N MET A 51 14.87 3.94 -14.56
CA MET A 51 13.70 4.80 -14.34
C MET A 51 13.92 6.21 -14.89
N GLU A 52 15.11 6.78 -14.70
CA GLU A 52 15.43 8.13 -15.15
C GLU A 52 15.54 8.21 -16.67
N LYS A 53 16.10 7.18 -17.31
CA LYS A 53 16.35 7.16 -18.75
C LYS A 53 15.15 6.77 -19.62
N THR A 54 14.15 6.08 -19.07
CA THR A 54 13.01 5.61 -19.85
C THR A 54 12.05 6.74 -20.22
N GLU A 55 11.66 6.79 -21.50
CA GLU A 55 10.56 7.63 -21.98
C GLU A 55 9.19 6.91 -21.90
N ASN A 56 9.20 5.60 -21.68
CA ASN A 56 8.00 4.77 -21.63
C ASN A 56 7.30 4.86 -20.26
N ALA A 57 6.06 4.36 -20.21
CA ALA A 57 5.37 4.20 -18.95
C ALA A 57 5.96 3.04 -18.15
N ILE A 58 6.40 3.30 -16.93
CA ILE A 58 6.78 2.26 -15.98
C ILE A 58 5.50 1.54 -15.57
N LYS A 59 5.47 0.22 -15.74
CA LYS A 59 4.31 -0.61 -15.36
C LYS A 59 4.56 -1.27 -14.02
N THR A 60 3.50 -1.46 -13.25
CA THR A 60 3.54 -2.20 -11.99
C THR A 60 2.47 -3.26 -11.98
N ALA A 61 2.78 -4.43 -11.41
CA ALA A 61 1.80 -5.46 -11.10
C ALA A 61 1.78 -5.67 -9.58
N CYS A 62 0.57 -5.75 -9.02
CA CYS A 62 0.41 -6.10 -7.61
C CYS A 62 0.72 -7.59 -7.39
N PRO A 63 1.02 -7.99 -6.15
CA PRO A 63 1.15 -9.40 -5.79
C PRO A 63 -0.09 -10.20 -6.19
N SER A 64 0.11 -11.43 -6.61
CA SER A 64 -0.99 -12.35 -6.92
C SER A 64 -1.64 -12.91 -5.65
N PRO A 65 -2.86 -13.47 -5.71
CA PRO A 65 -3.43 -14.18 -4.58
C PRO A 65 -2.52 -15.30 -4.06
N TYR A 66 -1.82 -16.00 -4.95
CA TYR A 66 -0.90 -17.06 -4.60
C TYR A 66 0.29 -16.59 -3.76
N ASP A 67 0.83 -15.38 -4.05
CA ASP A 67 1.95 -14.81 -3.30
C ASP A 67 1.55 -14.55 -1.83
N TYR A 68 0.32 -14.06 -1.60
CA TYR A 68 -0.24 -13.93 -0.26
C TYR A 68 -0.53 -15.27 0.40
N LEU A 69 -1.18 -16.19 -0.35
CA LEU A 69 -1.61 -17.49 0.18
C LEU A 69 -0.44 -18.30 0.71
N LYS A 70 0.69 -18.29 0.00
CA LYS A 70 1.92 -18.98 0.44
C LYS A 70 2.33 -18.55 1.85
N ILE A 71 2.38 -17.25 2.12
CA ILE A 71 2.77 -16.72 3.43
C ILE A 71 1.71 -17.05 4.49
N ILE A 72 0.43 -16.96 4.13
CA ILE A 72 -0.68 -17.31 5.01
C ILE A 72 -0.57 -18.78 5.45
N GLU A 73 -0.31 -19.69 4.52
CA GLU A 73 -0.18 -21.12 4.80
C GLU A 73 0.98 -21.42 5.76
N GLU A 74 2.12 -20.76 5.59
CA GLU A 74 3.30 -20.90 6.45
C GLU A 74 3.07 -20.36 7.87
N ASN A 75 2.02 -19.54 8.08
CA ASN A 75 1.72 -18.91 9.35
C ASN A 75 0.29 -19.14 9.85
N SER A 76 -0.37 -20.22 9.36
CA SER A 76 -1.80 -20.47 9.61
C SER A 76 -2.17 -20.76 11.08
N ASP A 77 -1.17 -20.97 11.94
CA ASP A 77 -1.28 -21.14 13.39
C ASP A 77 -1.30 -19.82 14.18
N LYS A 78 -1.19 -18.68 13.49
CA LYS A 78 -1.11 -17.33 14.08
C LYS A 78 -2.32 -16.49 13.74
N ASP A 79 -2.49 -15.40 14.50
CA ASP A 79 -3.41 -14.33 14.13
C ASP A 79 -2.77 -13.50 12.98
N LEU A 80 -3.41 -13.49 11.81
CA LEU A 80 -2.84 -12.91 10.58
C LEU A 80 -3.48 -11.56 10.27
N TYR A 81 -2.64 -10.57 10.07
CA TYR A 81 -3.04 -9.25 9.62
C TYR A 81 -2.32 -8.92 8.32
N ILE A 82 -3.07 -8.65 7.25
CA ILE A 82 -2.52 -8.33 5.93
C ILE A 82 -2.87 -6.88 5.62
N LEU A 83 -1.85 -6.05 5.40
CA LEU A 83 -2.03 -4.65 5.02
C LEU A 83 -1.66 -4.47 3.55
N THR A 84 -2.49 -3.74 2.85
CA THR A 84 -2.27 -3.45 1.43
C THR A 84 -2.34 -1.96 1.16
N ILE A 85 -1.67 -1.54 0.09
CA ILE A 85 -1.90 -0.21 -0.49
C ILE A 85 -3.39 0.02 -0.74
N SER A 86 -3.81 1.27 -0.81
CA SER A 86 -5.18 1.65 -1.14
C SER A 86 -5.75 0.84 -2.30
N SER A 87 -6.92 0.24 -2.09
CA SER A 87 -7.69 -0.49 -3.11
C SER A 87 -8.08 0.38 -4.32
N LYS A 88 -8.04 1.71 -4.16
CA LYS A 88 -8.25 2.67 -5.25
C LYS A 88 -7.03 2.83 -6.16
N LEU A 89 -5.84 2.46 -5.70
CA LEU A 89 -4.57 2.59 -6.44
C LEU A 89 -4.11 1.28 -7.06
N SER A 90 -4.44 0.14 -6.44
CA SER A 90 -3.91 -1.18 -6.82
C SER A 90 -4.93 -2.30 -6.61
N GLY A 91 -4.75 -3.39 -7.35
CA GLY A 91 -5.47 -4.66 -7.14
C GLY A 91 -4.96 -5.48 -5.94
N SER A 92 -3.93 -5.03 -5.24
CA SER A 92 -3.28 -5.74 -4.12
C SER A 92 -4.29 -6.17 -3.04
N TYR A 93 -5.19 -5.28 -2.64
CA TYR A 93 -6.27 -5.59 -1.71
C TYR A 93 -7.15 -6.75 -2.20
N ASN A 94 -7.58 -6.74 -3.46
CA ASN A 94 -8.40 -7.81 -4.01
C ASN A 94 -7.64 -9.14 -4.06
N SER A 95 -6.35 -9.13 -4.42
CA SER A 95 -5.50 -10.31 -4.39
C SER A 95 -5.40 -10.90 -2.97
N ALA A 96 -5.17 -10.06 -1.97
CA ALA A 96 -5.12 -10.47 -0.57
C ALA A 96 -6.48 -11.00 -0.07
N LYS A 97 -7.61 -10.41 -0.50
CA LYS A 97 -8.97 -10.88 -0.15
C LYS A 97 -9.29 -12.24 -0.75
N ILE A 98 -8.83 -12.52 -1.97
CA ILE A 98 -8.98 -13.85 -2.58
C ILE A 98 -8.16 -14.86 -1.78
N ALA A 99 -6.90 -14.54 -1.43
CA ALA A 99 -6.06 -15.40 -0.59
C ALA A 99 -6.66 -15.64 0.80
N GLU A 100 -7.26 -14.61 1.43
CA GLU A 100 -8.00 -14.75 2.69
C GLU A 100 -9.15 -15.74 2.56
N GLN A 101 -9.95 -15.65 1.50
CA GLN A 101 -11.07 -16.55 1.27
C GLN A 101 -10.60 -18.00 1.09
N GLU A 102 -9.59 -18.23 0.24
CA GLU A 102 -9.02 -19.56 0.03
C GLU A 102 -8.44 -20.15 1.33
N ALA A 103 -7.75 -19.31 2.12
CA ALA A 103 -7.21 -19.73 3.41
C ALA A 103 -8.33 -20.14 4.40
N ARG A 104 -9.44 -19.41 4.47
CA ARG A 104 -10.58 -19.75 5.32
C ARG A 104 -11.28 -21.05 4.89
N GLU A 105 -11.26 -21.38 3.62
CA GLU A 105 -11.78 -22.66 3.11
C GLU A 105 -10.85 -23.81 3.50
N LYS A 106 -9.54 -23.57 3.51
CA LYS A 106 -8.50 -24.56 3.83
C LYS A 106 -8.28 -24.79 5.33
N PHE A 107 -8.33 -23.71 6.13
CA PHE A 107 -8.04 -23.70 7.56
C PHE A 107 -9.26 -23.22 8.35
N LYS A 108 -9.97 -24.16 8.99
CA LYS A 108 -11.29 -23.91 9.58
C LYS A 108 -11.33 -22.82 10.66
N ASP A 109 -10.26 -22.68 11.44
CA ASP A 109 -10.22 -21.78 12.61
C ASP A 109 -9.20 -20.63 12.43
N ILE A 110 -8.78 -20.37 11.18
CA ILE A 110 -7.78 -19.33 10.91
C ILE A 110 -8.31 -17.94 11.27
N LYS A 111 -7.54 -17.21 12.06
CA LYS A 111 -7.78 -15.79 12.35
C LYS A 111 -6.98 -14.97 11.37
N ILE A 112 -7.65 -14.40 10.39
CA ILE A 112 -7.04 -13.60 9.32
C ILE A 112 -7.92 -12.40 9.00
N HIS A 113 -7.29 -11.23 8.80
CA HIS A 113 -7.96 -10.02 8.38
C HIS A 113 -7.12 -9.23 7.40
N VAL A 114 -7.73 -8.83 6.28
CA VAL A 114 -7.09 -7.98 5.26
C VAL A 114 -7.56 -6.54 5.43
N ILE A 115 -6.61 -5.62 5.56
CA ILE A 115 -6.79 -4.20 5.83
C ILE A 115 -6.47 -3.42 4.54
N ASP A 116 -7.47 -2.74 3.98
CA ASP A 116 -7.22 -1.69 2.99
C ASP A 116 -6.75 -0.44 3.73
N THR A 117 -5.46 -0.13 3.66
CA THR A 117 -4.92 1.04 4.39
C THR A 117 -5.45 2.37 3.89
N LYS A 118 -6.10 2.40 2.71
CA LYS A 118 -6.56 3.62 2.00
C LYS A 118 -5.43 4.64 1.80
N ALA A 119 -4.21 4.16 1.82
CA ALA A 119 -2.98 4.95 1.80
C ALA A 119 -1.91 4.27 0.95
N ALA A 120 -0.79 4.95 0.80
CA ALA A 120 0.47 4.43 0.25
C ALA A 120 1.62 5.11 1.01
N SER A 121 2.84 4.56 0.91
CA SER A 121 4.06 5.16 1.43
C SER A 121 3.92 5.49 2.94
N ALA A 122 4.27 6.66 3.39
CA ALA A 122 4.21 7.06 4.79
C ALA A 122 2.82 6.85 5.45
N GLY A 123 1.72 7.02 4.69
CA GLY A 123 0.37 6.76 5.18
C GLY A 123 0.13 5.28 5.47
N HIS A 124 0.61 4.40 4.59
CA HIS A 124 0.57 2.95 4.81
C HIS A 124 1.43 2.56 6.01
N THR A 125 2.68 3.03 6.05
CA THR A 125 3.63 2.80 7.16
C THR A 125 3.03 3.18 8.50
N ARG A 126 2.33 4.32 8.58
CA ARG A 126 1.64 4.74 9.80
C ARG A 126 0.59 3.72 10.27
N VAL A 127 -0.17 3.12 9.33
CA VAL A 127 -1.16 2.08 9.68
C VAL A 127 -0.46 0.82 10.18
N VAL A 128 0.65 0.41 9.55
CA VAL A 128 1.47 -0.74 10.00
C VAL A 128 1.98 -0.52 11.43
N LEU A 129 2.57 0.64 11.71
CA LEU A 129 3.07 0.97 13.06
C LEU A 129 1.95 1.02 14.10
N LYS A 130 0.77 1.54 13.73
CA LYS A 130 -0.40 1.54 14.62
C LYS A 130 -0.89 0.13 14.91
N LEU A 131 -0.91 -0.74 13.90
CA LEU A 131 -1.28 -2.15 14.10
C LEU A 131 -0.31 -2.84 15.05
N LEU A 132 1.00 -2.62 14.88
CA LEU A 132 2.03 -3.15 15.79
C LEU A 132 1.81 -2.74 17.25
N ASP A 133 1.33 -1.53 17.49
CA ASP A 133 0.99 -1.10 18.86
C ASP A 133 -0.25 -1.80 19.38
N LEU A 134 -1.28 -1.98 18.55
CA LEU A 134 -2.53 -2.61 18.96
C LEU A 134 -2.36 -4.09 19.32
N VAL A 135 -1.57 -4.84 18.55
CA VAL A 135 -1.39 -6.30 18.74
C VAL A 135 -0.58 -6.66 20.00
N LYS A 136 0.08 -5.67 20.66
CA LYS A 136 0.82 -5.92 21.91
C LYS A 136 -0.10 -6.30 23.08
N ASP A 137 -1.26 -5.65 23.17
CA ASP A 137 -2.10 -5.70 24.37
C ASP A 137 -3.56 -6.13 24.08
N LYS A 138 -3.91 -6.38 22.82
CA LYS A 138 -5.29 -6.64 22.40
C LYS A 138 -5.43 -8.00 21.70
N SER A 139 -6.59 -8.60 21.88
CA SER A 139 -6.99 -9.79 21.13
C SER A 139 -7.28 -9.46 19.65
N PHE A 140 -7.31 -10.49 18.80
CA PHE A 140 -7.65 -10.32 17.38
C PHE A 140 -8.99 -9.61 17.18
N GLU A 141 -9.99 -9.96 17.98
CA GLU A 141 -11.35 -9.43 17.92
C GLU A 141 -11.43 -7.94 18.34
N GLU A 142 -10.47 -7.48 19.14
CA GLU A 142 -10.34 -6.06 19.55
C GLU A 142 -9.47 -5.27 18.57
N VAL A 143 -8.42 -5.90 18.01
CA VAL A 143 -7.50 -5.25 17.04
C VAL A 143 -8.23 -4.90 15.77
N VAL A 144 -9.00 -5.83 15.20
CA VAL A 144 -9.66 -5.63 13.89
C VAL A 144 -10.54 -4.38 13.87
N PRO A 145 -11.52 -4.20 14.76
CA PRO A 145 -12.33 -2.98 14.74
C PRO A 145 -11.53 -1.71 15.07
N ALA A 146 -10.49 -1.81 15.90
CA ALA A 146 -9.67 -0.67 16.26
C ALA A 146 -8.83 -0.16 15.07
N ILE A 147 -8.20 -1.06 14.31
CA ILE A 147 -7.41 -0.66 13.14
C ILE A 147 -8.29 -0.17 12.00
N GLU A 148 -9.46 -0.77 11.78
CA GLU A 148 -10.43 -0.30 10.79
C GLU A 148 -10.95 1.12 11.13
N SER A 149 -11.20 1.39 12.40
CA SER A 149 -11.56 2.74 12.87
C SER A 149 -10.44 3.75 12.60
N GLU A 150 -9.18 3.37 12.87
CA GLU A 150 -8.00 4.21 12.62
C GLU A 150 -7.87 4.56 11.14
N VAL A 151 -8.01 3.56 10.26
CA VAL A 151 -7.98 3.77 8.80
C VAL A 151 -9.12 4.68 8.35
N ASN A 152 -10.34 4.45 8.84
CA ASN A 152 -11.52 5.24 8.44
C ASN A 152 -11.46 6.70 8.90
N ASN A 153 -10.75 6.98 9.99
CA ASN A 153 -10.57 8.33 10.53
C ASN A 153 -9.28 9.02 10.02
N SER A 154 -8.57 8.39 9.07
CA SER A 154 -7.32 8.89 8.54
C SER A 154 -7.51 9.42 7.12
N THR A 155 -6.75 10.45 6.77
CA THR A 155 -6.67 10.98 5.41
C THR A 155 -5.20 11.05 5.00
N THR A 156 -4.87 10.49 3.85
CA THR A 156 -3.53 10.58 3.27
C THR A 156 -3.47 11.74 2.28
N MET A 157 -2.50 12.62 2.46
CA MET A 157 -2.18 13.69 1.50
C MET A 157 -0.75 13.49 1.02
N PHE A 158 -0.52 13.68 -0.27
CA PHE A 158 0.81 13.61 -0.85
C PHE A 158 1.02 14.69 -1.91
N VAL A 159 2.26 15.10 -2.11
CA VAL A 159 2.70 16.00 -3.17
C VAL A 159 3.72 15.26 -4.03
N LEU A 160 3.53 15.29 -5.33
CA LEU A 160 4.44 14.67 -6.30
C LEU A 160 5.04 15.74 -7.20
N GLU A 161 6.32 15.62 -7.51
CA GLU A 161 6.98 16.47 -8.50
C GLU A 161 6.39 16.28 -9.90
N SER A 162 5.95 15.05 -10.21
CA SER A 162 5.35 14.71 -11.49
C SER A 162 4.26 13.65 -11.35
N MET A 163 3.12 13.90 -11.96
CA MET A 163 2.00 12.94 -12.05
C MET A 163 2.03 12.13 -13.36
N LYS A 164 3.06 12.30 -14.21
CA LYS A 164 3.10 11.70 -15.56
C LYS A 164 2.87 10.19 -15.54
N ASN A 165 3.52 9.46 -14.63
CA ASN A 165 3.37 8.01 -14.54
C ASN A 165 1.99 7.58 -14.05
N LEU A 166 1.39 8.29 -13.10
CA LEU A 166 0.03 8.01 -12.61
C LEU A 166 -1.02 8.23 -13.72
N ILE A 167 -0.83 9.27 -14.55
CA ILE A 167 -1.70 9.55 -15.70
C ILE A 167 -1.51 8.50 -16.79
N LYS A 168 -0.25 8.18 -17.17
CA LYS A 168 0.07 7.17 -18.19
C LYS A 168 -0.48 5.79 -17.82
N ASN A 169 -0.53 5.47 -16.54
CA ASN A 169 -1.05 4.20 -16.02
C ASN A 169 -2.54 4.26 -15.63
N GLY A 170 -3.25 5.36 -15.91
CA GLY A 170 -4.70 5.50 -15.71
C GLY A 170 -5.15 5.61 -14.24
N ARG A 171 -4.24 5.87 -13.28
CA ARG A 171 -4.57 6.05 -11.85
C ARG A 171 -5.14 7.44 -11.57
N ILE A 172 -4.76 8.43 -12.35
CA ILE A 172 -5.30 9.80 -12.27
C ILE A 172 -5.72 10.25 -13.68
N LYS A 173 -6.89 10.85 -13.78
CA LYS A 173 -7.37 11.45 -15.04
C LYS A 173 -6.52 12.69 -15.36
N LYS A 174 -6.13 12.86 -16.63
CA LYS A 174 -5.35 14.02 -17.08
C LYS A 174 -6.03 15.36 -16.71
N SER A 175 -7.36 15.45 -16.85
CA SER A 175 -8.14 16.63 -16.47
C SER A 175 -8.06 16.96 -14.97
N ALA A 176 -8.02 15.95 -14.11
CA ALA A 176 -7.84 16.13 -12.67
C ALA A 176 -6.41 16.62 -12.35
N SER A 177 -5.39 16.07 -13.02
CA SER A 177 -4.01 16.51 -12.89
C SER A 177 -3.80 17.97 -13.30
N ASP A 178 -4.40 18.41 -14.41
CA ASP A 178 -4.28 19.79 -14.89
C ASP A 178 -4.92 20.78 -13.91
N LYS A 179 -6.04 20.40 -13.31
CA LYS A 179 -6.71 21.16 -12.25
C LYS A 179 -5.88 21.18 -10.97
N PHE A 180 -5.36 20.02 -10.56
CA PHE A 180 -4.52 19.86 -9.37
C PHE A 180 -3.23 20.69 -9.45
N ASN A 181 -2.48 20.62 -10.56
CA ASN A 181 -1.24 21.37 -10.75
C ASN A 181 -1.46 22.88 -10.71
N LYS A 182 -2.59 23.38 -11.23
CA LYS A 182 -2.92 24.81 -11.19
C LYS A 182 -3.38 25.28 -9.81
N GLU A 183 -4.20 24.50 -9.12
CA GLU A 183 -4.86 24.92 -7.88
C GLU A 183 -4.03 24.63 -6.63
N VAL A 184 -3.27 23.50 -6.59
CA VAL A 184 -2.44 23.15 -5.43
C VAL A 184 -1.23 24.07 -5.29
N LEU A 185 -0.54 24.37 -6.38
CA LEU A 185 0.57 25.36 -6.35
C LEU A 185 0.11 26.75 -5.91
N TYR A 186 -1.13 27.13 -6.22
CA TYR A 186 -1.72 28.40 -5.78
C TYR A 186 -2.08 28.41 -4.29
N ARG A 187 -2.52 27.27 -3.73
CA ARG A 187 -3.05 27.16 -2.36
C ARG A 187 -1.99 26.90 -1.30
N PHE A 188 -0.86 26.27 -1.63
CA PHE A 188 0.30 26.23 -0.71
C PHE A 188 0.84 27.63 -0.39
N LYS A 189 0.53 28.61 -1.20
CA LYS A 189 0.85 30.03 -0.94
C LYS A 189 -0.19 30.77 -0.08
N ASP A 190 -1.40 30.24 0.04
CA ASP A 190 -2.50 30.86 0.79
C ASP A 190 -3.03 29.90 1.87
N LYS A 191 -2.58 30.12 3.12
CA LYS A 191 -2.92 29.28 4.28
C LYS A 191 -4.41 29.30 4.69
N THR A 192 -5.26 30.11 4.04
CA THR A 192 -6.65 30.32 4.44
C THR A 192 -7.67 29.39 3.76
N LYS A 193 -7.26 28.55 2.80
CA LYS A 193 -8.17 27.74 1.97
C LYS A 193 -8.07 26.22 2.17
N THR A 194 -7.81 25.77 3.40
CA THR A 194 -7.64 24.35 3.73
C THR A 194 -8.89 23.48 3.45
N LYS A 195 -10.09 24.04 3.60
CA LYS A 195 -11.35 23.30 3.44
C LYS A 195 -11.61 22.85 1.99
N GLU A 196 -11.31 23.70 1.02
CA GLU A 196 -11.49 23.39 -0.41
C GLU A 196 -10.45 22.35 -0.93
N PHE A 197 -9.34 22.16 -0.20
CA PHE A 197 -8.35 21.12 -0.52
C PHE A 197 -8.92 19.71 -0.32
N TYR A 198 -9.71 19.50 0.71
CA TYR A 198 -10.38 18.21 0.98
C TYR A 198 -11.42 17.87 -0.10
N GLU A 199 -12.17 18.85 -0.59
CA GLU A 199 -13.17 18.66 -1.65
C GLU A 199 -12.55 18.26 -2.99
N ILE A 200 -11.32 18.72 -3.29
CA ILE A 200 -10.58 18.30 -4.50
C ILE A 200 -10.08 16.86 -4.37
N GLN A 201 -9.67 16.44 -3.17
CA GLN A 201 -9.20 15.09 -2.92
C GLN A 201 -10.30 14.04 -3.14
N GLU A 202 -11.54 14.32 -2.72
CA GLU A 202 -12.69 13.43 -2.98
C GLU A 202 -13.03 13.28 -4.47
N GLN A 203 -12.63 14.23 -5.33
CA GLN A 203 -12.85 14.16 -6.77
C GLN A 203 -11.73 13.42 -7.53
N ILE A 204 -10.56 13.19 -6.90
CA ILE A 204 -9.40 12.55 -7.52
C ILE A 204 -9.40 11.03 -7.22
N PHE A 205 -9.88 10.64 -6.07
CA PHE A 205 -10.01 9.27 -5.58
C PHE A 205 -11.49 8.92 -5.45
#